data_b0e118d637a7ee06e5853f497f8eec46
#
_entry.id   b0e118d637a7ee06e5853f497f8eec46
#
_cell.length_a   1.000
_cell.length_b   1.000
_cell.length_c   1.000
_cell.angle_alpha   90.00
_cell.angle_beta   90.00
_cell.angle_gamma   90.00
#
_symmetry.space_group_name_H-M   'P 1'
#
loop_
_entity.id
_entity.type
_entity.pdbx_description
1 polymer ?
#
loop_
_entity_poly.entity_id
_entity_poly.type
_entity_poly.pdbx_seq_one_letter_code
_entity_poly.pdbx_strand_id
1 'polypeptide(L)'
;MKTWIPDSRKFAYLNWKQVEALPKQETLLVLPTAAIEQHGHHLPLATDTLINNLLLGNALEMLPADAPVYALEPVCYGKSNEHLGFPGTMSVSAATFMAVVRDVGASVATSGFRKLALYNTHGGNSSLVDVMARDLRAEFGLRTFALYGSGGVRYEGVSAQERAYGFHAGEIETALLLSATPDLVDQSAYTVNYIADVEKPETLLPENAAATFSWLTRDIAASGVTGDPRPATAENGALWTKQAAERIALALEAMLRWKDPA
;
A
#
# COMPACT_ATOMS: atom_id res chain seq x y z
N MET A 1 4.78 11.55 11.27
CA MET A 1 3.77 10.49 11.10
C MET A 1 4.21 9.26 11.90
N LYS A 2 3.28 8.50 12.50
CA LYS A 2 3.61 7.28 13.22
C LYS A 2 4.16 6.24 12.24
N THR A 3 5.22 5.52 12.62
CA THR A 3 5.80 4.44 11.82
C THR A 3 6.06 3.24 12.73
N TRP A 4 5.86 2.05 12.19
CA TRP A 4 6.18 0.76 12.83
C TRP A 4 7.41 0.12 12.20
N ILE A 5 8.02 0.76 11.20
CA ILE A 5 9.27 0.27 10.60
C ILE A 5 10.38 0.35 11.63
N PRO A 6 11.05 -0.78 11.95
CA PRO A 6 12.18 -0.80 12.88
C PRO A 6 13.30 0.13 12.44
N ASP A 7 13.93 0.84 13.36
CA ASP A 7 15.01 1.78 13.04
C ASP A 7 16.19 1.09 12.32
N SER A 8 16.46 -0.17 12.65
CA SER A 8 17.47 -1.00 11.99
C SER A 8 17.15 -1.34 10.54
N ARG A 9 15.90 -1.12 10.10
CA ARG A 9 15.41 -1.38 8.73
C ARG A 9 15.18 -0.10 7.93
N LYS A 10 15.38 1.08 8.52
CA LYS A 10 15.24 2.37 7.84
C LYS A 10 16.52 2.70 7.08
N PHE A 11 16.44 2.71 5.76
CA PHE A 11 17.60 3.03 4.91
C PHE A 11 18.15 4.44 5.18
N ALA A 12 17.26 5.41 5.42
CA ALA A 12 17.62 6.80 5.67
C ALA A 12 18.38 7.01 7.01
N TYR A 13 18.40 6.03 7.91
CA TYR A 13 19.17 6.09 9.16
C TYR A 13 20.60 5.61 9.01
N LEU A 14 20.95 5.06 7.85
CA LEU A 14 22.33 4.69 7.52
C LEU A 14 23.10 5.93 7.02
N ASN A 15 24.34 6.09 7.46
CA ASN A 15 25.24 7.03 6.81
C ASN A 15 25.83 6.42 5.53
N TRP A 16 26.40 7.26 4.64
CA TRP A 16 26.88 6.82 3.34
C TRP A 16 27.96 5.72 3.39
N LYS A 17 28.81 5.67 4.42
CA LYS A 17 29.80 4.61 4.60
C LYS A 17 29.14 3.28 4.97
N GLN A 18 28.11 3.31 5.80
CA GLN A 18 27.32 2.12 6.10
C GLN A 18 26.60 1.61 4.84
N VAL A 19 26.04 2.54 4.05
CA VAL A 19 25.44 2.17 2.75
C VAL A 19 26.50 1.59 1.81
N GLU A 20 27.71 2.15 1.74
CA GLU A 20 28.81 1.63 0.91
C GLU A 20 29.17 0.19 1.26
N ALA A 21 29.14 -0.16 2.54
CA ALA A 21 29.48 -1.50 3.06
C ALA A 21 28.40 -2.56 2.83
N LEU A 22 27.16 -2.19 2.45
CA LEU A 22 26.08 -3.15 2.22
C LEU A 22 26.39 -4.07 1.02
N PRO A 23 25.95 -5.35 1.07
CA PRO A 23 26.07 -6.28 -0.07
C PRO A 23 25.07 -5.90 -1.16
N LYS A 24 25.49 -5.01 -2.08
CA LYS A 24 24.63 -4.33 -3.06
C LYS A 24 23.79 -5.27 -3.93
N GLN A 25 24.34 -6.44 -4.29
CA GLN A 25 23.65 -7.39 -5.17
C GLN A 25 22.55 -8.19 -4.44
N GLU A 26 22.73 -8.40 -3.14
CA GLU A 26 21.85 -9.17 -2.27
C GLU A 26 20.82 -8.28 -1.58
N THR A 27 21.15 -7.00 -1.32
CA THR A 27 20.26 -6.09 -0.60
C THR A 27 19.01 -5.78 -1.40
N LEU A 28 17.84 -5.96 -0.76
CA LEU A 28 16.54 -5.55 -1.25
C LEU A 28 16.16 -4.20 -0.62
N LEU A 29 15.94 -3.19 -1.45
CA LEU A 29 15.33 -1.95 -1.02
C LEU A 29 13.82 -2.01 -1.29
N VAL A 30 13.02 -1.52 -0.36
CA VAL A 30 11.57 -1.44 -0.48
C VAL A 30 11.19 0.03 -0.52
N LEU A 31 10.57 0.48 -1.60
CA LEU A 31 9.98 1.82 -1.72
C LEU A 31 8.48 1.73 -1.41
N PRO A 32 8.05 2.22 -0.24
CA PRO A 32 6.63 2.29 0.08
C PRO A 32 5.96 3.39 -0.75
N THR A 33 4.77 3.12 -1.29
CA THR A 33 3.92 4.09 -1.99
C THR A 33 2.51 4.04 -1.42
N ALA A 34 1.92 5.20 -1.17
CA ALA A 34 0.62 5.34 -0.53
C ALA A 34 -0.09 6.61 -1.03
N ALA A 35 -1.08 7.12 -0.27
CA ALA A 35 -1.71 8.40 -0.55
C ALA A 35 -2.02 9.18 0.73
N ILE A 36 -2.37 10.45 0.55
CA ILE A 36 -3.03 11.32 1.52
C ILE A 36 -4.35 11.73 0.89
N GLU A 37 -5.42 11.06 1.28
CA GLU A 37 -6.73 11.21 0.67
C GLU A 37 -7.88 11.01 1.67
N GLN A 38 -9.07 11.46 1.30
CA GLN A 38 -10.26 11.24 2.11
C GLN A 38 -10.52 9.74 2.32
N HIS A 39 -10.95 9.37 3.52
CA HIS A 39 -11.41 8.02 3.92
C HIS A 39 -12.69 8.12 4.74
N GLY A 40 -13.72 8.74 4.16
CA GLY A 40 -14.97 9.02 4.87
C GLY A 40 -14.78 10.05 5.99
N HIS A 41 -15.72 10.04 6.93
CA HIS A 41 -15.69 10.96 8.07
C HIS A 41 -14.96 10.37 9.29
N HIS A 42 -14.66 9.07 9.27
CA HIS A 42 -14.20 8.32 10.44
C HIS A 42 -12.72 7.95 10.43
N LEU A 43 -12.06 7.97 9.27
CA LEU A 43 -10.63 7.66 9.15
C LEU A 43 -9.81 8.90 8.78
N PRO A 44 -8.54 8.98 9.19
CA PRO A 44 -7.67 10.08 8.86
C PRO A 44 -7.27 10.07 7.38
N LEU A 45 -6.94 11.23 6.83
CA LEU A 45 -6.43 11.36 5.45
C LEU A 45 -5.17 10.53 5.17
N ALA A 46 -4.44 10.16 6.20
CA ALA A 46 -3.20 9.40 6.11
C ALA A 46 -3.41 7.88 6.18
N THR A 47 -4.64 7.38 6.05
CA THR A 47 -5.00 5.96 6.21
C THR A 47 -4.08 5.05 5.41
N ASP A 48 -3.93 5.25 4.12
CA ASP A 48 -3.04 4.44 3.26
C ASP A 48 -1.60 4.42 3.76
N THR A 49 -1.08 5.60 4.13
CA THR A 49 0.30 5.72 4.61
C THR A 49 0.48 5.05 5.97
N LEU A 50 -0.50 5.14 6.86
CA LEU A 50 -0.48 4.47 8.16
C LEU A 50 -0.53 2.95 7.99
N ILE A 51 -1.43 2.44 7.14
CA ILE A 51 -1.54 1.01 6.82
C ILE A 51 -0.25 0.50 6.16
N ASN A 52 0.31 1.27 5.22
CA ASN A 52 1.58 0.93 4.58
C ASN A 52 2.69 0.71 5.63
N ASN A 53 2.88 1.70 6.51
CA ASN A 53 3.88 1.65 7.57
C ASN A 53 3.61 0.53 8.59
N LEU A 54 2.34 0.29 8.92
CA LEU A 54 1.93 -0.76 9.85
C LEU A 54 2.28 -2.14 9.31
N LEU A 55 1.82 -2.46 8.11
CA LEU A 55 1.98 -3.79 7.54
C LEU A 55 3.44 -4.08 7.16
N LEU A 56 4.12 -3.12 6.53
CA LEU A 56 5.54 -3.27 6.19
C LEU A 56 6.41 -3.37 7.43
N GLY A 57 6.15 -2.54 8.45
CA GLY A 57 6.93 -2.56 9.69
C GLY A 57 6.85 -3.91 10.40
N ASN A 58 5.64 -4.44 10.59
CA ASN A 58 5.46 -5.77 11.18
C ASN A 58 6.10 -6.88 10.33
N ALA A 59 6.04 -6.78 9.00
CA ALA A 59 6.69 -7.75 8.12
C ALA A 59 8.22 -7.72 8.23
N LEU A 60 8.81 -6.53 8.32
CA LEU A 60 10.26 -6.37 8.47
C LEU A 60 10.78 -6.87 9.83
N GLU A 61 9.96 -6.80 10.88
CA GLU A 61 10.29 -7.40 12.19
C GLU A 61 10.34 -8.93 12.16
N MET A 62 9.57 -9.56 11.26
CA MET A 62 9.54 -11.02 11.10
C MET A 62 10.74 -11.57 10.34
N LEU A 63 11.47 -10.72 9.61
CA LEU A 63 12.64 -11.17 8.86
C LEU A 63 13.83 -11.45 9.79
N PRO A 64 14.72 -12.40 9.41
CA PRO A 64 15.99 -12.59 10.12
C PRO A 64 16.75 -11.27 10.32
N ALA A 65 17.36 -11.08 11.48
CA ALA A 65 18.01 -9.82 11.83
C ALA A 65 19.11 -9.40 10.83
N ASP A 66 19.78 -10.36 10.22
CA ASP A 66 20.83 -10.19 9.22
C ASP A 66 20.33 -10.13 7.78
N ALA A 67 19.02 -10.32 7.52
CA ALA A 67 18.46 -10.20 6.19
C ALA A 67 18.66 -8.77 5.64
N PRO A 68 19.35 -8.58 4.49
CA PRO A 68 19.66 -7.25 3.97
C PRO A 68 18.45 -6.64 3.26
N VAL A 69 17.39 -6.32 4.02
CA VAL A 69 16.17 -5.67 3.55
C VAL A 69 15.98 -4.34 4.27
N TYR A 70 15.84 -3.25 3.52
CA TYR A 70 15.67 -1.92 4.08
C TYR A 70 14.50 -1.20 3.40
N ALA A 71 13.71 -0.47 4.20
CA ALA A 71 12.68 0.43 3.71
C ALA A 71 13.28 1.81 3.40
N LEU A 72 12.96 2.32 2.22
CA LEU A 72 13.14 3.72 1.86
C LEU A 72 12.04 4.57 2.50
N GLU A 73 12.20 5.90 2.51
CA GLU A 73 11.13 6.81 2.94
C GLU A 73 9.94 6.72 1.97
N PRO A 74 8.70 6.73 2.50
CA PRO A 74 7.52 6.50 1.67
C PRO A 74 7.19 7.69 0.76
N VAL A 75 6.71 7.40 -0.45
CA VAL A 75 6.02 8.36 -1.31
C VAL A 75 4.57 8.44 -0.83
N CYS A 76 4.30 9.42 0.05
CA CYS A 76 2.98 9.59 0.69
C CYS A 76 1.95 10.29 -0.19
N TYR A 77 2.36 11.09 -1.18
CA TYR A 77 1.44 11.74 -2.10
C TYR A 77 1.30 10.90 -3.36
N GLY A 78 0.20 10.15 -3.44
CA GLY A 78 -0.13 9.28 -4.56
C GLY A 78 -0.93 9.99 -5.66
N LYS A 79 -1.23 9.23 -6.71
CA LYS A 79 -2.20 9.60 -7.73
C LYS A 79 -3.60 9.24 -7.21
N SER A 80 -4.28 10.19 -6.63
CA SER A 80 -5.55 10.05 -5.92
C SER A 80 -6.62 11.01 -6.48
N ASN A 81 -6.65 11.20 -7.80
CA ASN A 81 -7.57 12.14 -8.44
C ASN A 81 -9.03 11.68 -8.41
N GLU A 82 -9.30 10.40 -8.19
CA GLU A 82 -10.63 9.82 -7.94
C GLU A 82 -11.28 10.36 -6.67
N HIS A 83 -10.48 10.83 -5.71
CA HIS A 83 -10.92 11.44 -4.45
C HIS A 83 -10.91 12.99 -4.47
N LEU A 84 -10.57 13.62 -5.59
CA LEU A 84 -10.61 15.08 -5.70
C LEU A 84 -12.04 15.61 -5.54
N GLY A 85 -12.15 16.74 -4.84
CA GLY A 85 -13.43 17.35 -4.46
C GLY A 85 -13.81 17.10 -3.00
N PHE A 86 -13.14 16.16 -2.33
CA PHE A 86 -13.20 16.04 -0.87
C PHE A 86 -12.06 16.85 -0.24
N PRO A 87 -12.34 17.70 0.75
CA PRO A 87 -11.33 18.51 1.44
C PRO A 87 -10.21 17.63 2.03
N GLY A 88 -8.96 18.05 1.86
CA GLY A 88 -7.80 17.38 2.42
C GLY A 88 -7.15 16.32 1.52
N THR A 89 -7.78 15.87 0.46
CA THR A 89 -7.14 15.00 -0.53
C THR A 89 -6.03 15.76 -1.27
N MET A 90 -4.82 15.18 -1.23
CA MET A 90 -3.61 15.73 -1.86
C MET A 90 -3.13 14.77 -2.94
N SER A 91 -3.54 15.01 -4.17
CA SER A 91 -3.19 14.14 -5.31
C SER A 91 -2.09 14.77 -6.17
N VAL A 92 -1.15 13.94 -6.60
CA VAL A 92 -0.23 14.28 -7.69
C VAL A 92 -0.73 13.71 -9.01
N SER A 93 -0.24 14.22 -10.14
CA SER A 93 -0.55 13.63 -11.44
C SER A 93 0.15 12.27 -11.61
N ALA A 94 -0.37 11.41 -12.49
CA ALA A 94 0.31 10.17 -12.87
C ALA A 94 1.75 10.42 -13.35
N ALA A 95 1.96 11.45 -14.16
CA ALA A 95 3.30 11.81 -14.64
C ALA A 95 4.25 12.19 -13.49
N THR A 96 3.78 12.97 -12.51
CA THR A 96 4.59 13.36 -11.34
C THR A 96 4.91 12.14 -10.47
N PHE A 97 3.91 11.28 -10.20
CA PHE A 97 4.15 10.07 -9.42
C PHE A 97 5.20 9.16 -10.09
N MET A 98 5.03 8.88 -11.38
CA MET A 98 5.98 8.08 -12.14
C MET A 98 7.38 8.70 -12.17
N ALA A 99 7.49 10.03 -12.32
CA ALA A 99 8.77 10.73 -12.29
C ALA A 99 9.49 10.55 -10.95
N VAL A 100 8.78 10.68 -9.81
CA VAL A 100 9.36 10.47 -8.49
C VAL A 100 9.85 9.03 -8.32
N VAL A 101 9.03 8.04 -8.68
CA VAL A 101 9.41 6.62 -8.58
C VAL A 101 10.61 6.31 -9.47
N ARG A 102 10.64 6.88 -10.69
CA ARG A 102 11.76 6.72 -11.62
C ARG A 102 13.06 7.28 -11.06
N ASP A 103 13.03 8.50 -10.52
CA ASP A 103 14.24 9.18 -10.03
C ASP A 103 14.79 8.50 -8.77
N VAL A 104 13.90 7.99 -7.90
CA VAL A 104 14.30 7.14 -6.76
C VAL A 104 14.94 5.84 -7.28
N GLY A 105 14.32 5.17 -8.25
CA GLY A 105 14.86 3.95 -8.87
C GLY A 105 16.22 4.18 -9.54
N ALA A 106 16.40 5.28 -10.25
CA ALA A 106 17.69 5.69 -10.83
C ALA A 106 18.76 5.86 -9.75
N SER A 107 18.40 6.49 -8.61
CA SER A 107 19.29 6.68 -7.47
C SER A 107 19.68 5.36 -6.82
N VAL A 108 18.73 4.41 -6.70
CA VAL A 108 18.99 3.04 -6.22
C VAL A 108 20.01 2.34 -7.13
N ALA A 109 19.79 2.38 -8.44
CA ALA A 109 20.71 1.77 -9.43
C ALA A 109 22.11 2.42 -9.42
N THR A 110 22.18 3.75 -9.36
CA THR A 110 23.43 4.51 -9.30
C THR A 110 24.22 4.21 -8.03
N SER A 111 23.52 3.95 -6.90
CA SER A 111 24.13 3.52 -5.65
C SER A 111 24.63 2.06 -5.68
N GLY A 112 24.46 1.36 -6.80
CA GLY A 112 24.94 0.00 -7.03
C GLY A 112 23.99 -1.12 -6.62
N PHE A 113 22.81 -0.80 -6.04
CA PHE A 113 21.81 -1.79 -5.69
C PHE A 113 21.15 -2.38 -6.94
N ARG A 114 20.63 -3.60 -6.82
CA ARG A 114 20.05 -4.34 -7.94
C ARG A 114 18.62 -4.80 -7.71
N LYS A 115 18.12 -4.77 -6.48
CA LYS A 115 16.78 -5.23 -6.12
C LYS A 115 15.97 -4.08 -5.51
N LEU A 116 14.79 -3.83 -6.08
CA LEU A 116 13.85 -2.81 -5.61
C LEU A 116 12.43 -3.36 -5.63
N ALA A 117 11.77 -3.38 -4.47
CA ALA A 117 10.34 -3.63 -4.36
C ALA A 117 9.57 -2.31 -4.27
N LEU A 118 8.53 -2.15 -5.07
CA LEU A 118 7.54 -1.09 -4.95
C LEU A 118 6.38 -1.65 -4.12
N TYR A 119 6.23 -1.22 -2.88
CA TYR A 119 5.17 -1.68 -1.97
C TYR A 119 4.06 -0.63 -1.90
N ASN A 120 2.90 -0.97 -2.45
CA ASN A 120 1.78 -0.05 -2.62
C ASN A 120 0.56 -0.45 -1.79
N THR A 121 -0.03 0.53 -1.09
CA THR A 121 -1.26 0.37 -0.31
C THR A 121 -2.39 1.30 -0.76
N HIS A 122 -2.22 2.01 -1.88
CA HIS A 122 -3.23 2.89 -2.45
C HIS A 122 -3.67 2.40 -3.84
N GLY A 123 -4.98 2.15 -4.02
CA GLY A 123 -5.56 1.62 -5.26
C GLY A 123 -5.21 2.45 -6.50
N GLY A 124 -5.31 3.77 -6.41
CA GLY A 124 -5.05 4.71 -7.51
C GLY A 124 -3.62 4.68 -8.06
N ASN A 125 -2.65 4.16 -7.30
CA ASN A 125 -1.26 3.98 -7.76
C ASN A 125 -1.03 2.66 -8.50
N SER A 126 -1.90 1.66 -8.36
CA SER A 126 -1.60 0.25 -8.69
C SER A 126 -1.13 0.07 -10.14
N SER A 127 -1.88 0.58 -11.11
CA SER A 127 -1.49 0.48 -12.53
C SER A 127 -0.17 1.18 -12.84
N LEU A 128 0.12 2.30 -12.15
CA LEU A 128 1.37 3.04 -12.33
C LEU A 128 2.56 2.28 -11.73
N VAL A 129 2.36 1.61 -10.61
CA VAL A 129 3.39 0.75 -9.97
C VAL A 129 3.75 -0.41 -10.89
N ASP A 130 2.78 -1.05 -11.55
CA ASP A 130 3.05 -2.11 -12.54
C ASP A 130 3.85 -1.61 -13.74
N VAL A 131 3.49 -0.44 -14.28
CA VAL A 131 4.25 0.19 -15.37
C VAL A 131 5.66 0.50 -14.92
N MET A 132 5.79 1.19 -13.77
CA MET A 132 7.10 1.62 -13.26
C MET A 132 8.02 0.45 -12.92
N ALA A 133 7.48 -0.66 -12.40
CA ALA A 133 8.29 -1.85 -12.14
C ALA A 133 8.97 -2.38 -13.41
N ARG A 134 8.28 -2.35 -14.56
CA ARG A 134 8.84 -2.75 -15.85
C ARG A 134 9.81 -1.72 -16.42
N ASP A 135 9.47 -0.44 -16.32
CA ASP A 135 10.30 0.65 -16.81
C ASP A 135 11.64 0.73 -16.08
N LEU A 136 11.64 0.62 -14.75
CA LEU A 136 12.86 0.57 -13.94
C LEU A 136 13.74 -0.65 -14.28
N ARG A 137 13.11 -1.79 -14.60
CA ARG A 137 13.84 -2.97 -15.09
C ARG A 137 14.48 -2.69 -16.43
N ALA A 138 13.74 -2.14 -17.38
CA ALA A 138 14.20 -1.90 -18.73
C ALA A 138 15.27 -0.81 -18.80
N GLU A 139 15.11 0.27 -18.04
CA GLU A 139 15.96 1.45 -18.11
C GLU A 139 17.24 1.31 -17.28
N PHE A 140 17.14 0.73 -16.07
CA PHE A 140 18.24 0.69 -15.11
C PHE A 140 18.76 -0.73 -14.81
N GLY A 141 18.17 -1.76 -15.39
CA GLY A 141 18.55 -3.16 -15.13
C GLY A 141 18.26 -3.64 -13.70
N LEU A 142 17.38 -2.94 -12.97
CA LEU A 142 16.97 -3.35 -11.63
C LEU A 142 16.11 -4.62 -11.68
N ARG A 143 16.25 -5.49 -10.67
CA ARG A 143 15.27 -6.52 -10.38
C ARG A 143 14.15 -5.89 -9.57
N THR A 144 13.07 -5.53 -10.26
CA THR A 144 11.93 -4.81 -9.68
C THR A 144 10.79 -5.76 -9.37
N PHE A 145 10.12 -5.49 -8.26
CA PHE A 145 8.97 -6.27 -7.80
C PHE A 145 7.84 -5.30 -7.44
N ALA A 146 6.61 -5.64 -7.77
CA ALA A 146 5.41 -4.96 -7.30
C ALA A 146 4.77 -5.80 -6.19
N LEU A 147 4.47 -5.17 -5.06
CA LEU A 147 3.84 -5.77 -3.89
C LEU A 147 2.68 -4.89 -3.45
N TYR A 148 1.52 -5.47 -3.21
CA TYR A 148 0.29 -4.72 -2.98
C TYR A 148 -0.36 -5.07 -1.64
N GLY A 149 -0.83 -4.05 -0.94
CA GLY A 149 -1.69 -4.11 0.23
C GLY A 149 -1.29 -5.21 1.22
N SER A 150 -2.18 -6.15 1.45
CA SER A 150 -2.00 -7.27 2.38
C SER A 150 -1.12 -8.42 1.89
N GLY A 151 -0.42 -8.26 0.76
CA GLY A 151 0.33 -9.38 0.17
C GLY A 151 -0.57 -10.52 -0.36
N GLY A 152 -1.82 -10.22 -0.68
CA GLY A 152 -2.80 -11.19 -1.20
C GLY A 152 -3.53 -12.02 -0.13
N VAL A 153 -3.51 -11.59 1.12
CA VAL A 153 -4.31 -12.22 2.19
C VAL A 153 -5.79 -12.02 1.92
N ARG A 154 -6.55 -13.09 2.04
CA ARG A 154 -8.00 -13.04 2.09
C ARG A 154 -8.45 -13.14 3.55
N TYR A 155 -8.76 -12.01 4.15
CA TYR A 155 -9.14 -11.93 5.56
C TYR A 155 -10.40 -12.72 5.87
N GLU A 156 -10.35 -13.57 6.90
CA GLU A 156 -11.49 -14.33 7.38
C GLU A 156 -12.50 -13.41 8.12
N GLY A 157 -13.76 -13.79 8.08
CA GLY A 157 -14.84 -13.05 8.76
C GLY A 157 -15.44 -11.90 7.96
N VAL A 158 -14.72 -11.33 6.99
CA VAL A 158 -15.23 -10.27 6.12
C VAL A 158 -16.41 -10.79 5.31
N SER A 159 -17.52 -10.05 5.25
CA SER A 159 -18.73 -10.46 4.54
C SER A 159 -18.51 -10.59 3.03
N ALA A 160 -19.36 -11.38 2.34
CA ALA A 160 -19.30 -11.50 0.89
C ALA A 160 -19.57 -10.15 0.19
N GLN A 161 -20.46 -9.33 0.76
CA GLN A 161 -20.76 -7.99 0.23
C GLN A 161 -19.56 -7.07 0.38
N GLU A 162 -18.92 -7.02 1.55
CA GLU A 162 -17.72 -6.20 1.78
C GLU A 162 -16.58 -6.61 0.86
N ARG A 163 -16.37 -7.93 0.65
CA ARG A 163 -15.34 -8.40 -0.28
C ARG A 163 -15.59 -8.00 -1.73
N ALA A 164 -16.86 -7.89 -2.14
CA ALA A 164 -17.23 -7.58 -3.52
C ALA A 164 -17.30 -6.09 -3.80
N TYR A 165 -17.69 -5.28 -2.80
CA TYR A 165 -18.05 -3.88 -2.99
C TYR A 165 -17.42 -2.93 -1.95
N GLY A 166 -16.76 -3.46 -0.92
CA GLY A 166 -16.04 -2.66 0.08
C GLY A 166 -14.58 -2.49 -0.34
N PHE A 167 -14.24 -1.37 -0.93
CA PHE A 167 -12.88 -1.14 -1.42
C PHE A 167 -12.27 0.18 -0.94
N HIS A 168 -13.00 0.98 -0.14
CA HIS A 168 -12.48 2.23 0.40
C HIS A 168 -13.17 2.64 1.71
N ALA A 169 -12.38 2.87 2.75
CA ALA A 169 -12.83 3.26 4.09
C ALA A 169 -13.85 2.27 4.71
N GLY A 170 -13.78 1.00 4.34
CA GLY A 170 -14.66 -0.06 4.82
C GLY A 170 -14.14 -0.77 6.07
N GLU A 171 -14.63 -2.00 6.27
CA GLU A 171 -14.32 -2.81 7.46
C GLU A 171 -12.83 -3.07 7.63
N ILE A 172 -12.13 -3.40 6.55
CA ILE A 172 -10.72 -3.82 6.63
C ILE A 172 -9.83 -2.67 7.10
N GLU A 173 -9.88 -1.53 6.43
CA GLU A 173 -9.04 -0.38 6.76
C GLU A 173 -9.36 0.16 8.13
N THR A 174 -10.66 0.21 8.48
CA THR A 174 -11.13 0.64 9.78
C THR A 174 -10.60 -0.28 10.90
N ALA A 175 -10.67 -1.60 10.72
CA ALA A 175 -10.16 -2.56 11.71
C ALA A 175 -8.64 -2.44 11.89
N LEU A 176 -7.88 -2.32 10.79
CA LEU A 176 -6.43 -2.13 10.86
C LEU A 176 -6.06 -0.88 11.67
N LEU A 177 -6.75 0.25 11.43
CA LEU A 177 -6.48 1.48 12.17
C LEU A 177 -7.01 1.44 13.61
N LEU A 178 -8.13 0.79 13.88
CA LEU A 178 -8.61 0.55 15.26
C LEU A 178 -7.57 -0.21 16.09
N SER A 179 -6.89 -1.18 15.49
CA SER A 179 -5.85 -1.94 16.19
C SER A 179 -4.56 -1.16 16.44
N ALA A 180 -4.22 -0.24 15.56
CA ALA A 180 -2.90 0.41 15.54
C ALA A 180 -2.93 1.87 16.02
N THR A 181 -4.00 2.59 15.73
CA THR A 181 -4.19 4.03 16.03
C THR A 181 -5.64 4.34 16.34
N PRO A 182 -6.25 3.73 17.38
CA PRO A 182 -7.68 3.92 17.72
C PRO A 182 -8.05 5.39 17.92
N ASP A 183 -7.13 6.21 18.44
CA ASP A 183 -7.34 7.64 18.68
C ASP A 183 -7.54 8.45 17.37
N LEU A 184 -7.22 7.88 16.20
CA LEU A 184 -7.43 8.51 14.90
C LEU A 184 -8.71 8.02 14.20
N VAL A 185 -9.50 7.15 14.84
CA VAL A 185 -10.74 6.60 14.28
C VAL A 185 -11.95 7.15 15.03
N ASP A 186 -12.79 7.91 14.34
CA ASP A 186 -14.03 8.43 14.90
C ASP A 186 -15.19 7.44 14.65
N GLN A 187 -15.38 6.50 15.58
CA GLN A 187 -16.43 5.49 15.47
C GLN A 187 -17.85 6.08 15.47
N SER A 188 -18.04 7.32 15.94
CA SER A 188 -19.35 7.99 15.92
C SER A 188 -19.73 8.51 14.53
N ALA A 189 -18.75 8.60 13.62
CA ALA A 189 -18.90 9.12 12.27
C ALA A 189 -18.99 8.03 11.18
N TYR A 190 -19.21 6.78 11.56
CA TYR A 190 -19.35 5.66 10.61
C TYR A 190 -20.50 5.89 9.62
N THR A 191 -20.20 5.72 8.35
CA THR A 191 -21.17 5.77 7.26
C THR A 191 -21.04 4.49 6.44
N VAL A 192 -22.18 3.90 6.08
CA VAL A 192 -22.24 2.72 5.22
C VAL A 192 -22.65 3.14 3.83
N ASN A 193 -21.91 2.74 2.85
CA ASN A 193 -22.27 2.94 1.46
C ASN A 193 -21.71 1.80 0.62
N TYR A 194 -22.58 1.14 -0.15
CA TYR A 194 -22.19 0.28 -1.26
C TYR A 194 -22.77 0.89 -2.53
N ILE A 195 -22.11 0.65 -3.64
CA ILE A 195 -22.68 1.07 -4.93
C ILE A 195 -24.02 0.37 -5.08
N ALA A 196 -25.11 1.16 -4.92
CA ALA A 196 -26.47 0.68 -5.11
C ALA A 196 -26.72 0.41 -6.59
N ASP A 197 -27.55 -0.59 -6.90
CA ASP A 197 -28.12 -0.82 -8.24
C ASP A 197 -27.14 -1.03 -9.40
N VAL A 198 -25.94 -1.50 -9.16
CA VAL A 198 -25.32 -2.29 -10.20
C VAL A 198 -26.14 -3.60 -10.23
N GLU A 199 -27.24 -3.59 -11.01
CA GLU A 199 -27.98 -4.81 -11.31
C GLU A 199 -26.98 -5.84 -11.79
N LYS A 200 -26.46 -6.66 -10.86
CA LYS A 200 -25.52 -7.75 -11.06
C LYS A 200 -24.94 -7.87 -12.49
N PRO A 201 -24.16 -6.94 -12.98
CA PRO A 201 -23.40 -7.25 -14.16
C PRO A 201 -22.23 -8.07 -13.62
N GLU A 202 -22.31 -9.38 -13.75
CA GLU A 202 -21.20 -10.29 -13.48
C GLU A 202 -19.92 -9.88 -14.21
N THR A 203 -20.01 -8.92 -15.11
CA THR A 203 -18.97 -8.53 -16.06
C THR A 203 -18.55 -7.06 -16.00
N LEU A 204 -19.35 -6.14 -15.41
CA LEU A 204 -19.03 -4.71 -15.33
C LEU A 204 -19.16 -4.20 -13.89
N LEU A 205 -18.05 -3.95 -13.24
CA LEU A 205 -17.95 -3.44 -11.86
C LEU A 205 -16.98 -2.24 -11.82
N PRO A 206 -16.94 -1.48 -10.72
CA PRO A 206 -15.93 -0.43 -10.58
C PRO A 206 -14.51 -0.99 -10.53
N GLU A 207 -14.34 -2.19 -9.95
CA GLU A 207 -13.06 -2.88 -9.79
C GLU A 207 -13.21 -4.40 -9.92
N ASN A 208 -12.11 -5.09 -10.18
CA ASN A 208 -11.99 -6.56 -10.10
C ASN A 208 -13.01 -7.35 -10.94
N ALA A 209 -13.38 -6.84 -12.11
CA ALA A 209 -14.31 -7.49 -13.03
C ALA A 209 -13.70 -7.67 -14.43
N ALA A 210 -14.41 -8.39 -15.31
CA ALA A 210 -14.02 -8.56 -16.72
C ALA A 210 -13.97 -7.21 -17.47
N ALA A 211 -14.83 -6.28 -17.10
CA ALA A 211 -14.80 -4.88 -17.52
C ALA A 211 -15.03 -3.96 -16.32
N THR A 212 -14.33 -2.83 -16.31
CA THR A 212 -14.48 -1.81 -15.26
C THR A 212 -14.94 -0.49 -15.87
N PHE A 213 -15.72 0.28 -15.12
CA PHE A 213 -16.06 1.65 -15.51
C PHE A 213 -15.21 2.64 -14.66
N SER A 214 -14.87 3.78 -15.27
CA SER A 214 -14.17 4.85 -14.55
C SER A 214 -15.16 5.61 -13.66
N TRP A 215 -14.72 5.91 -12.43
CA TRP A 215 -15.55 6.59 -11.44
C TRP A 215 -14.74 7.66 -10.69
N LEU A 216 -15.44 8.62 -10.14
CA LEU A 216 -14.95 9.48 -9.06
C LEU A 216 -15.73 9.12 -7.79
N THR A 217 -15.07 9.17 -6.65
CA THR A 217 -15.70 8.78 -5.37
C THR A 217 -17.02 9.51 -5.13
N ARG A 218 -17.08 10.81 -5.43
CA ARG A 218 -18.32 11.61 -5.28
C ARG A 218 -19.49 11.14 -6.16
N ASP A 219 -19.21 10.42 -7.26
CA ASP A 219 -20.24 9.92 -8.17
C ASP A 219 -20.92 8.67 -7.63
N ILE A 220 -20.18 7.90 -6.80
CA ILE A 220 -20.62 6.60 -6.28
C ILE A 220 -20.82 6.58 -4.76
N ALA A 221 -20.23 7.53 -4.04
CA ALA A 221 -20.23 7.58 -2.57
C ALA A 221 -20.10 9.03 -2.07
N ALA A 222 -21.22 9.72 -1.86
CA ALA A 222 -21.21 11.10 -1.37
C ALA A 222 -20.54 11.26 0.02
N SER A 223 -20.54 10.19 0.84
CA SER A 223 -19.85 10.13 2.14
C SER A 223 -18.34 9.90 2.03
N GLY A 224 -17.86 9.54 0.85
CA GLY A 224 -16.47 9.11 0.64
C GLY A 224 -16.20 7.65 1.00
N VAL A 225 -17.18 6.91 1.51
CA VAL A 225 -17.03 5.50 1.93
C VAL A 225 -17.61 4.58 0.88
N THR A 226 -16.90 3.53 0.52
CA THR A 226 -17.44 2.38 -0.24
C THR A 226 -17.15 1.11 0.56
N GLY A 227 -18.09 0.75 1.42
CA GLY A 227 -18.01 -0.36 2.36
C GLY A 227 -18.86 -0.13 3.62
N ASP A 228 -18.68 -1.00 4.60
CA ASP A 228 -19.29 -0.92 5.92
C ASP A 228 -18.23 -0.97 7.03
N PRO A 229 -17.91 0.15 7.70
CA PRO A 229 -16.94 0.16 8.79
C PRO A 229 -17.46 -0.42 10.10
N ARG A 230 -18.79 -0.62 10.26
CA ARG A 230 -19.41 -1.01 11.54
C ARG A 230 -18.98 -2.37 12.09
N PRO A 231 -18.70 -3.40 11.28
CA PRO A 231 -18.20 -4.68 11.77
C PRO A 231 -16.73 -4.65 12.21
N ALA A 232 -16.01 -3.57 11.91
CA ALA A 232 -14.59 -3.47 12.24
C ALA A 232 -14.33 -3.52 13.73
N THR A 233 -13.39 -4.35 14.15
CA THR A 233 -12.90 -4.44 15.53
C THR A 233 -11.39 -4.36 15.62
N ALA A 234 -10.86 -3.90 16.75
CA ALA A 234 -9.44 -3.88 17.00
C ALA A 234 -8.82 -5.29 16.99
N GLU A 235 -9.56 -6.29 17.46
CA GLU A 235 -9.15 -7.70 17.48
C GLU A 235 -8.95 -8.23 16.06
N ASN A 236 -9.92 -8.01 15.17
CA ASN A 236 -9.80 -8.38 13.76
C ASN A 236 -8.66 -7.63 13.11
N GLY A 237 -8.50 -6.33 13.38
CA GLY A 237 -7.40 -5.52 12.87
C GLY A 237 -6.03 -6.06 13.27
N ALA A 238 -5.86 -6.47 14.52
CA ALA A 238 -4.60 -7.07 15.00
C ALA A 238 -4.33 -8.43 14.34
N LEU A 239 -5.35 -9.28 14.22
CA LEU A 239 -5.25 -10.56 13.51
C LEU A 239 -4.87 -10.37 12.04
N TRP A 240 -5.56 -9.47 11.35
CA TRP A 240 -5.34 -9.20 9.93
C TRP A 240 -4.00 -8.53 9.66
N THR A 241 -3.54 -7.63 10.55
CA THR A 241 -2.19 -7.08 10.51
C THR A 241 -1.15 -8.19 10.55
N LYS A 242 -1.28 -9.15 11.48
CA LYS A 242 -0.37 -10.27 11.58
C LYS A 242 -0.37 -11.14 10.32
N GLN A 243 -1.55 -11.52 9.83
CA GLN A 243 -1.69 -12.33 8.62
C GLN A 243 -1.07 -11.65 7.38
N ALA A 244 -1.30 -10.33 7.22
CA ALA A 244 -0.72 -9.57 6.14
C ALA A 244 0.81 -9.47 6.28
N ALA A 245 1.31 -9.18 7.48
CA ALA A 245 2.74 -9.10 7.76
C ALA A 245 3.47 -10.42 7.45
N GLU A 246 2.90 -11.56 7.82
CA GLU A 246 3.44 -12.89 7.50
C GLU A 246 3.55 -13.10 5.97
N ARG A 247 2.52 -12.73 5.22
CA ARG A 247 2.52 -12.84 3.75
C ARG A 247 3.51 -11.90 3.09
N ILE A 248 3.59 -10.65 3.57
CA ILE A 248 4.55 -9.67 3.09
C ILE A 248 5.98 -10.14 3.38
N ALA A 249 6.26 -10.64 4.59
CA ALA A 249 7.57 -11.16 4.97
C ALA A 249 8.01 -12.31 4.06
N LEU A 250 7.12 -13.28 3.79
CA LEU A 250 7.38 -14.37 2.85
C LEU A 250 7.66 -13.87 1.43
N ALA A 251 6.92 -12.83 0.97
CA ALA A 251 7.17 -12.22 -0.32
C ALA A 251 8.53 -11.52 -0.38
N LEU A 252 8.89 -10.76 0.66
CA LEU A 252 10.21 -10.10 0.77
C LEU A 252 11.35 -11.10 0.78
N GLU A 253 11.22 -12.22 1.51
CA GLU A 253 12.19 -13.31 1.46
C GLU A 253 12.32 -13.96 0.07
N ALA A 254 11.19 -14.17 -0.63
CA ALA A 254 11.21 -14.68 -1.99
C ALA A 254 11.92 -13.73 -2.95
N MET A 255 11.66 -12.41 -2.85
CA MET A 255 12.34 -11.37 -3.62
C MET A 255 13.83 -11.31 -3.31
N LEU A 256 14.20 -11.48 -2.03
CA LEU A 256 15.59 -11.51 -1.61
C LEU A 256 16.35 -12.68 -2.24
N ARG A 257 15.71 -13.86 -2.31
CA ARG A 257 16.27 -15.08 -2.92
C ARG A 257 16.17 -15.13 -4.44
N TRP A 258 15.43 -14.21 -5.05
CA TRP A 258 15.19 -14.19 -6.49
C TRP A 258 16.50 -14.12 -7.29
N LYS A 259 16.61 -14.99 -8.30
CA LYS A 259 17.66 -14.97 -9.32
C LYS A 259 17.00 -14.83 -10.68
N ASP A 260 17.62 -14.10 -11.61
CA ASP A 260 17.10 -14.05 -12.96
C ASP A 260 17.08 -15.47 -13.56
N PRO A 261 16.02 -15.80 -14.31
CA PRO A 261 16.02 -17.02 -15.13
C PRO A 261 17.25 -17.00 -16.06
N ALA A 262 17.86 -18.16 -16.26
CA ALA A 262 18.98 -18.32 -17.17
C ALA A 262 18.57 -18.09 -18.63
#